data_c88c87d974a5f73335beca21f637f7c3
#
_entry.id   c88c87d974a5f73335beca21f637f7c3
#
_cell.length_a   1.000
_cell.length_b   1.000
_cell.length_c   1.000
_cell.angle_alpha   90.00
_cell.angle_beta   90.00
_cell.angle_gamma   90.00
#
_symmetry.space_group_name_H-M   'P 1'
#
loop_
_entity.id
_entity.type
_entity.pdbx_description
1 polymer ?
#
loop_
_entity_poly.entity_id
_entity_poly.type
_entity_poly.pdbx_seq_one_letter_code
_entity_poly.pdbx_strand_id
1 'polypeptide(L)'
;DKNLRDSLKTIKFDYLNMAGQPIDGTVKYVIVPQQKDEKLYVYKNYVTAKANEDIALKPMSSGAYRLHAICGTDTVNTDFVLFSMDDKQPVITTHDWFYLSDNFFPRDGSPVYLQVGSSDKNQHVVYSIYAGNKVIETGSFDQSNSIKTRKLFYKEEYGDGITLNYAWVKDGVLYSHMQSIA
;
A
#
# COMPACT_ATOMS: atom_id res chain seq x y z
N ASP A 1 0.39 1.21 -6.78
CA ASP A 1 -0.10 0.23 -5.80
C ASP A 1 0.72 0.24 -4.52
N LYS A 2 0.04 0.13 -3.40
CA LYS A 2 0.66 0.01 -2.07
C LYS A 2 0.97 -1.44 -1.79
N ASN A 3 2.22 -1.73 -1.45
CA ASN A 3 2.66 -3.08 -1.12
C ASN A 3 3.36 -3.08 0.25
N LEU A 4 2.98 -4.01 1.11
CA LEU A 4 3.70 -4.23 2.36
C LEU A 4 5.13 -4.69 2.03
N ARG A 5 6.10 -4.00 2.59
CA ARG A 5 7.54 -4.22 2.35
C ARG A 5 7.96 -5.68 2.60
N ASP A 6 7.46 -6.27 3.68
CA ASP A 6 7.84 -7.62 4.06
C ASP A 6 7.05 -8.70 3.32
N SER A 7 6.02 -8.33 2.57
CA SER A 7 5.18 -9.26 1.80
C SER A 7 5.57 -9.36 0.34
N LEU A 8 6.22 -8.35 -0.22
CA LEU A 8 6.68 -8.37 -1.61
C LEU A 8 8.05 -9.05 -1.68
N LYS A 9 8.07 -10.35 -1.95
CA LYS A 9 9.29 -11.18 -1.97
C LYS A 9 9.72 -11.61 -3.35
N THR A 10 8.78 -11.64 -4.29
CA THR A 10 9.03 -12.07 -5.68
C THR A 10 8.31 -11.18 -6.67
N ILE A 11 8.84 -11.12 -7.88
CA ILE A 11 8.17 -10.55 -9.05
C ILE A 11 8.22 -11.55 -10.20
N LYS A 12 7.32 -11.40 -11.15
CA LYS A 12 7.28 -12.21 -12.35
C LYS A 12 6.94 -11.34 -13.56
N PHE A 13 7.66 -11.50 -14.65
CA PHE A 13 7.36 -10.84 -15.91
C PHE A 13 6.58 -11.81 -16.80
N ASP A 14 5.34 -11.52 -17.08
CA ASP A 14 4.52 -12.30 -17.99
C ASP A 14 4.84 -11.89 -19.42
N TYR A 15 5.37 -12.83 -20.20
CA TYR A 15 5.65 -12.66 -21.62
C TYR A 15 4.83 -13.69 -22.39
N LEU A 16 3.77 -13.22 -23.03
CA LEU A 16 2.75 -14.07 -23.61
C LEU A 16 2.58 -13.80 -25.10
N ASN A 17 2.24 -14.83 -25.86
CA ASN A 17 1.81 -14.65 -27.25
C ASN A 17 0.36 -14.17 -27.33
N MET A 18 -0.15 -13.94 -28.54
CA MET A 18 -1.52 -13.48 -28.74
C MET A 18 -2.58 -14.47 -28.25
N ALA A 19 -2.24 -15.74 -28.11
CA ALA A 19 -3.12 -16.78 -27.58
C ALA A 19 -3.05 -16.89 -26.05
N GLY A 20 -2.26 -16.04 -25.38
CA GLY A 20 -2.09 -16.08 -23.93
C GLY A 20 -1.13 -17.14 -23.44
N GLN A 21 -0.33 -17.76 -24.32
CA GLN A 21 0.63 -18.78 -23.95
C GLN A 21 2.01 -18.18 -23.63
N PRO A 22 2.73 -18.70 -22.62
CA PRO A 22 4.05 -18.21 -22.27
C PRO A 22 5.03 -18.35 -23.44
N ILE A 23 5.85 -17.32 -23.64
CA ILE A 23 6.95 -17.30 -24.60
C ILE A 23 8.25 -17.19 -23.81
N ASP A 24 9.25 -18.02 -24.15
CA ASP A 24 10.56 -17.88 -23.59
C ASP A 24 11.18 -16.53 -23.94
N GLY A 25 11.82 -15.92 -22.98
CA GLY A 25 12.48 -14.64 -23.16
C GLY A 25 13.37 -14.27 -22.01
N THR A 26 14.32 -13.38 -22.30
CA THR A 26 15.20 -12.80 -21.30
C THR A 26 14.76 -11.38 -21.02
N VAL A 27 14.62 -11.04 -19.76
CA VAL A 27 14.24 -9.71 -19.30
C VAL A 27 15.42 -9.08 -18.59
N LYS A 28 15.69 -7.81 -18.90
CA LYS A 28 16.61 -6.98 -18.14
C LYS A 28 15.79 -5.98 -17.36
N TYR A 29 15.99 -5.89 -16.06
CA TYR A 29 15.23 -4.97 -15.23
C TYR A 29 16.11 -4.27 -14.21
N VAL A 30 15.61 -3.15 -13.71
CA VAL A 30 16.19 -2.41 -12.61
C VAL A 30 15.06 -1.76 -11.81
N ILE A 31 15.23 -1.65 -10.51
CA ILE A 31 14.31 -0.96 -9.62
C ILE A 31 15.04 0.28 -9.10
N VAL A 32 14.44 1.44 -9.33
CA VAL A 32 15.02 2.73 -8.96
C VAL A 32 14.01 3.54 -8.15
N PRO A 33 14.47 4.49 -7.30
CA PRO A 33 13.55 5.42 -6.65
C PRO A 33 12.75 6.24 -7.67
N GLN A 34 11.48 6.49 -7.38
CA GLN A 34 10.66 7.37 -8.21
C GLN A 34 11.24 8.79 -8.23
N GLN A 35 11.14 9.42 -9.39
CA GLN A 35 11.58 10.79 -9.63
C GLN A 35 10.40 11.70 -9.96
N LYS A 36 10.57 12.99 -9.73
CA LYS A 36 9.54 14.00 -10.02
C LYS A 36 9.35 14.25 -11.52
N ASP A 37 10.37 14.00 -12.33
CA ASP A 37 10.41 14.24 -13.77
C ASP A 37 10.99 13.00 -14.47
N GLU A 38 10.36 12.57 -15.58
CA GLU A 38 10.83 11.47 -16.40
C GLU A 38 12.30 11.60 -16.81
N LYS A 39 12.76 12.84 -17.04
CA LYS A 39 14.13 13.13 -17.44
C LYS A 39 15.17 12.84 -16.37
N LEU A 40 14.75 12.72 -15.10
CA LEU A 40 15.65 12.47 -13.98
C LEU A 40 15.93 10.98 -13.77
N TYR A 41 15.19 10.10 -14.45
CA TYR A 41 15.43 8.67 -14.33
C TYR A 41 16.73 8.26 -14.99
N VAL A 42 17.55 7.51 -14.27
CA VAL A 42 18.75 6.87 -14.78
C VAL A 42 18.61 5.39 -14.55
N TYR A 43 18.58 4.63 -15.62
CA TYR A 43 18.48 3.17 -15.59
C TYR A 43 19.83 2.56 -15.89
N LYS A 44 20.43 1.95 -14.88
CA LYS A 44 21.75 1.29 -15.01
C LYS A 44 21.83 0.10 -14.07
N ASN A 45 22.84 -0.74 -14.28
CA ASN A 45 23.06 -1.95 -13.48
C ASN A 45 21.88 -2.92 -13.56
N TYR A 46 21.43 -3.16 -14.79
CA TYR A 46 20.33 -4.08 -15.04
C TYR A 46 20.62 -5.48 -14.53
N VAL A 47 19.60 -6.10 -13.96
CA VAL A 47 19.61 -7.53 -13.61
C VAL A 47 18.95 -8.29 -14.75
N THR A 48 19.55 -9.43 -15.12
CA THR A 48 19.01 -10.31 -16.16
C THR A 48 18.21 -11.43 -15.50
N ALA A 49 17.01 -11.68 -16.01
CA ALA A 49 16.12 -12.72 -15.51
C ALA A 49 15.37 -13.37 -16.67
N LYS A 50 14.74 -14.51 -16.38
CA LYS A 50 13.89 -15.20 -17.36
C LYS A 50 12.45 -14.75 -17.20
N ALA A 51 11.76 -14.54 -18.33
CA ALA A 51 10.34 -14.28 -18.35
C ALA A 51 9.57 -15.52 -17.85
N ASN A 52 8.38 -15.27 -17.27
CA ASN A 52 7.45 -16.28 -16.79
C ASN A 52 7.96 -17.13 -15.60
N GLU A 53 9.03 -16.71 -14.97
CA GLU A 53 9.57 -17.34 -13.75
C GLU A 53 9.55 -16.35 -12.59
N ASP A 54 9.40 -16.88 -11.38
CA ASP A 54 9.47 -16.06 -10.17
C ASP A 54 10.91 -15.59 -9.94
N ILE A 55 11.07 -14.32 -9.65
CA ILE A 55 12.35 -13.68 -9.38
C ILE A 55 12.34 -13.21 -7.92
N ALA A 56 13.31 -13.70 -7.15
CA ALA A 56 13.47 -13.27 -5.77
C ALA A 56 13.94 -11.81 -5.71
N LEU A 57 13.28 -11.01 -4.89
CA LEU A 57 13.69 -9.63 -4.61
C LEU A 57 14.46 -9.56 -3.31
N LYS A 58 15.51 -8.74 -3.32
CA LYS A 58 16.20 -8.36 -2.08
C LYS A 58 15.27 -7.48 -1.25
N PRO A 59 15.30 -7.58 0.09
CA PRO A 59 14.55 -6.64 0.92
C PRO A 59 14.90 -5.20 0.60
N MET A 60 13.86 -4.36 0.50
CA MET A 60 14.00 -2.92 0.26
C MET A 60 13.29 -2.15 1.36
N SER A 61 13.79 -0.95 1.65
CA SER A 61 13.15 -0.06 2.63
C SER A 61 11.85 0.51 2.10
N SER A 62 11.00 1.01 3.01
CA SER A 62 9.79 1.75 2.63
C SER A 62 10.15 2.92 1.71
N GLY A 63 9.39 3.11 0.65
CA GLY A 63 9.63 4.16 -0.32
C GLY A 63 8.79 3.99 -1.59
N ALA A 64 8.93 4.94 -2.48
CA ALA A 64 8.32 4.92 -3.80
C ALA A 64 9.36 4.53 -4.84
N TYR A 65 9.05 3.55 -5.67
CA TYR A 65 9.98 2.94 -6.62
C TYR A 65 9.37 2.82 -8.01
N ARG A 66 10.26 2.68 -8.99
CA ARG A 66 9.88 2.29 -10.34
C ARG A 66 10.66 1.05 -10.74
N LEU A 67 9.92 0.05 -11.22
CA LEU A 67 10.46 -1.09 -11.92
C LEU A 67 10.52 -0.74 -13.41
N HIS A 68 11.72 -0.77 -13.98
CA HIS A 68 11.96 -0.55 -15.41
C HIS A 68 12.47 -1.86 -16.01
N ALA A 69 11.79 -2.37 -17.01
CA ALA A 69 12.12 -3.66 -17.60
C ALA A 69 12.14 -3.60 -19.13
N ILE A 70 13.06 -4.32 -19.73
CA ILE A 70 13.23 -4.43 -21.18
C ILE A 70 13.22 -5.91 -21.56
N CYS A 71 12.35 -6.26 -22.50
CA CYS A 71 12.32 -7.58 -23.11
C CYS A 71 12.26 -7.40 -24.63
N GLY A 72 13.37 -7.75 -25.33
CA GLY A 72 13.48 -7.46 -26.75
C GLY A 72 13.37 -5.96 -27.05
N THR A 73 12.35 -5.58 -27.82
CA THR A 73 12.05 -4.17 -28.12
C THR A 73 11.02 -3.56 -27.19
N ASP A 74 10.44 -4.35 -26.30
CA ASP A 74 9.39 -3.91 -25.38
C ASP A 74 10.00 -3.34 -24.10
N THR A 75 9.48 -2.20 -23.68
CA THR A 75 9.87 -1.55 -22.42
C THR A 75 8.64 -1.34 -21.55
N VAL A 76 8.75 -1.70 -20.28
CA VAL A 76 7.67 -1.55 -19.30
C VAL A 76 8.19 -0.78 -18.09
N ASN A 77 7.42 0.21 -17.66
CA ASN A 77 7.65 0.93 -16.40
C ASN A 77 6.44 0.71 -15.48
N THR A 78 6.71 0.30 -14.27
CA THR A 78 5.67 0.10 -13.25
C THR A 78 6.07 0.82 -11.98
N ASP A 79 5.25 1.78 -11.57
CA ASP A 79 5.47 2.50 -10.32
C ASP A 79 4.74 1.79 -9.19
N PHE A 80 5.42 1.66 -8.06
CA PHE A 80 4.87 1.03 -6.88
C PHE A 80 5.42 1.65 -5.60
N VAL A 81 4.73 1.38 -4.51
CA VAL A 81 5.07 1.90 -3.19
C VAL A 81 5.27 0.72 -2.24
N LEU A 82 6.37 0.73 -1.50
CA LEU A 82 6.60 -0.17 -0.38
C LEU A 82 6.38 0.59 0.92
N PHE A 83 5.63 0.01 1.83
CA PHE A 83 5.37 0.59 3.13
C PHE A 83 5.39 -0.48 4.21
N SER A 84 5.41 -0.04 5.47
CA SER A 84 5.49 -0.92 6.63
C SER A 84 4.57 -0.40 7.73
N MET A 85 4.15 -1.30 8.62
CA MET A 85 3.39 -0.91 9.81
C MET A 85 4.22 -0.09 10.80
N ASP A 86 5.55 -0.06 10.63
CA ASP A 86 6.46 0.75 11.44
C ASP A 86 6.67 2.16 10.90
N ASP A 87 6.15 2.46 9.72
CA ASP A 87 6.31 3.79 9.13
C ASP A 87 5.60 4.85 9.97
N LYS A 88 6.28 5.97 10.19
CA LYS A 88 5.75 7.12 10.93
C LYS A 88 5.17 8.20 10.05
N GLN A 89 5.48 8.17 8.77
CA GLN A 89 5.06 9.15 7.77
C GLN A 89 4.66 8.42 6.49
N PRO A 90 3.75 8.99 5.68
CA PRO A 90 3.49 8.46 4.35
C PRO A 90 4.77 8.46 3.50
N VAL A 91 5.00 7.37 2.77
CA VAL A 91 6.17 7.23 1.89
C VAL A 91 6.02 8.02 0.59
N ILE A 92 4.85 8.56 0.35
CA ILE A 92 4.54 9.45 -0.77
C ILE A 92 3.89 10.72 -0.23
N THR A 93 3.93 11.79 -1.01
CA THR A 93 3.16 13.00 -0.70
C THR A 93 1.70 12.73 -1.00
N THR A 94 0.87 12.79 0.04
CA THR A 94 -0.56 12.52 -0.08
C THR A 94 -1.34 13.26 1.01
N HIS A 95 -2.53 13.74 0.67
CA HIS A 95 -3.49 14.28 1.64
C HIS A 95 -4.20 13.16 2.40
N ASP A 96 -4.22 11.97 1.83
CA ASP A 96 -5.03 10.86 2.29
C ASP A 96 -4.25 9.55 2.20
N TRP A 97 -3.70 9.11 3.34
CA TRP A 97 -3.14 7.78 3.48
C TRP A 97 -4.11 6.95 4.33
N PHE A 98 -4.67 5.93 3.73
CA PHE A 98 -5.55 5.00 4.43
C PHE A 98 -5.27 3.58 3.97
N TYR A 99 -5.00 2.71 4.93
CA TYR A 99 -4.74 1.30 4.66
C TYR A 99 -5.41 0.42 5.71
N LEU A 100 -6.12 -0.59 5.26
CA LEU A 100 -6.73 -1.63 6.09
C LEU A 100 -6.24 -2.99 5.57
N SER A 101 -5.63 -3.79 6.43
CA SER A 101 -4.99 -5.03 6.02
C SER A 101 -5.99 -6.10 5.58
N ASP A 102 -7.16 -6.15 6.19
CA ASP A 102 -8.19 -7.14 5.93
C ASP A 102 -9.57 -6.54 6.13
N ASN A 103 -10.57 -7.12 5.47
CA ASN A 103 -11.98 -6.78 5.70
C ASN A 103 -12.71 -7.82 6.57
N PHE A 104 -11.96 -8.67 7.24
CA PHE A 104 -12.46 -9.66 8.19
C PHE A 104 -11.45 -9.83 9.32
N PHE A 105 -11.93 -10.24 10.50
CA PHE A 105 -11.05 -10.60 11.61
C PHE A 105 -10.50 -12.01 11.42
N PRO A 106 -9.17 -12.18 11.43
CA PRO A 106 -8.56 -13.51 11.30
C PRO A 106 -9.01 -14.45 12.43
N ARG A 107 -9.31 -15.69 12.08
CA ARG A 107 -9.78 -16.70 13.04
C ARG A 107 -8.71 -17.13 14.04
N ASP A 108 -7.45 -16.89 13.71
CA ASP A 108 -6.32 -17.22 14.60
C ASP A 108 -6.08 -16.18 15.69
N GLY A 109 -6.91 -15.14 15.75
CA GLY A 109 -6.78 -14.07 16.74
C GLY A 109 -5.79 -12.96 16.36
N SER A 110 -5.18 -13.02 15.18
CA SER A 110 -4.33 -11.95 14.68
C SER A 110 -5.13 -10.67 14.48
N PRO A 111 -4.51 -9.49 14.65
CA PRO A 111 -5.21 -8.23 14.45
C PRO A 111 -5.39 -7.89 12.98
N VAL A 112 -6.37 -7.03 12.72
CA VAL A 112 -6.45 -6.24 11.49
C VAL A 112 -5.68 -4.95 11.71
N TYR A 113 -4.80 -4.59 10.78
CA TYR A 113 -3.99 -3.38 10.86
C TYR A 113 -4.67 -2.24 10.11
N LEU A 114 -4.72 -1.09 10.75
CA LEU A 114 -5.23 0.14 10.17
C LEU A 114 -4.15 1.20 10.22
N GLN A 115 -3.92 1.87 9.09
CA GLN A 115 -3.10 3.08 9.03
C GLN A 115 -3.94 4.24 8.52
N VAL A 116 -3.86 5.36 9.20
CA VAL A 116 -4.49 6.61 8.82
C VAL A 116 -3.45 7.71 8.87
N GLY A 117 -3.31 8.48 7.81
CA GLY A 117 -2.29 9.50 7.76
C GLY A 117 -2.45 10.53 6.66
N SER A 118 -1.55 11.48 6.64
CA SER A 118 -1.43 12.52 5.65
C SER A 118 -0.05 13.13 5.68
N SER A 119 0.42 13.60 4.53
CA SER A 119 1.64 14.43 4.45
C SER A 119 1.40 15.86 4.90
N ASP A 120 0.15 16.28 5.00
CA ASP A 120 -0.23 17.64 5.40
C ASP A 120 0.03 17.88 6.88
N LYS A 121 0.14 19.16 7.24
CA LYS A 121 0.32 19.59 8.62
C LYS A 121 -1.01 19.98 9.26
N ASN A 122 -1.09 19.79 10.57
CA ASN A 122 -2.16 20.32 11.41
C ASN A 122 -3.57 19.89 10.99
N GLN A 123 -3.74 18.58 10.74
CA GLN A 123 -5.02 18.02 10.38
C GLN A 123 -5.69 17.41 11.62
N HIS A 124 -6.99 17.65 11.76
CA HIS A 124 -7.81 17.07 12.81
C HIS A 124 -8.65 15.94 12.23
N VAL A 125 -8.40 14.72 12.73
CA VAL A 125 -9.13 13.52 12.32
C VAL A 125 -10.20 13.21 13.35
N VAL A 126 -11.42 12.97 12.89
CA VAL A 126 -12.51 12.46 13.73
C VAL A 126 -12.85 11.05 13.28
N TYR A 127 -13.20 10.18 14.22
CA TYR A 127 -13.55 8.82 13.87
C TYR A 127 -14.65 8.25 14.75
N SER A 128 -15.31 7.24 14.24
CA SER A 128 -16.27 6.42 14.97
C SER A 128 -16.18 4.96 14.53
N ILE A 129 -16.48 4.07 15.46
CA ILE A 129 -16.54 2.63 15.23
C ILE A 129 -17.90 2.15 15.70
N TYR A 130 -18.61 1.45 14.82
CA TYR A 130 -19.95 0.90 15.08
C TYR A 130 -19.91 -0.62 15.01
N ALA A 131 -20.70 -1.27 15.84
CA ALA A 131 -21.09 -2.67 15.70
C ALA A 131 -22.60 -2.71 15.48
N GLY A 132 -23.04 -2.99 14.24
CA GLY A 132 -24.43 -2.79 13.86
C GLY A 132 -24.87 -1.34 14.04
N ASN A 133 -25.90 -1.13 14.83
CA ASN A 133 -26.38 0.22 15.16
C ASN A 133 -25.78 0.81 16.44
N LYS A 134 -24.89 0.07 17.10
CA LYS A 134 -24.29 0.48 18.37
C LYS A 134 -22.97 1.18 18.13
N VAL A 135 -22.79 2.36 18.71
CA VAL A 135 -21.50 3.05 18.74
C VAL A 135 -20.60 2.36 19.77
N ILE A 136 -19.46 1.83 19.29
CA ILE A 136 -18.48 1.17 20.14
C ILE A 136 -17.44 2.15 20.64
N GLU A 137 -16.98 3.03 19.76
CA GLU A 137 -15.92 3.98 20.07
C GLU A 137 -16.07 5.22 19.20
N THR A 138 -15.80 6.38 19.78
CA THR A 138 -15.62 7.63 19.05
C THR A 138 -14.38 8.32 19.56
N GLY A 139 -13.76 9.12 18.71
CA GLY A 139 -12.58 9.87 19.12
C GLY A 139 -12.11 10.82 18.05
N SER A 140 -11.01 11.46 18.37
CA SER A 140 -10.33 12.36 17.45
C SER A 140 -8.83 12.38 17.77
N PHE A 141 -8.03 12.78 16.81
CA PHE A 141 -6.61 13.00 16.98
C PHE A 141 -6.10 13.97 15.93
N ASP A 142 -4.99 14.60 16.23
CA ASP A 142 -4.31 15.46 15.27
C ASP A 142 -3.23 14.69 14.55
N GLN A 143 -3.03 15.01 13.26
CA GLN A 143 -1.96 14.45 12.45
C GLN A 143 -1.22 15.57 11.71
N SER A 144 0.09 15.40 11.54
CA SER A 144 0.95 16.37 10.86
C SER A 144 2.11 15.62 10.24
N ASN A 145 2.06 15.44 8.93
CA ASN A 145 3.00 14.60 8.18
C ASN A 145 3.30 13.30 8.92
N SER A 146 2.26 12.55 9.19
CA SER A 146 2.34 11.37 10.06
C SER A 146 1.36 10.29 9.64
N ILE A 147 1.63 9.09 10.12
CA ILE A 147 0.74 7.94 10.06
C ILE A 147 0.47 7.47 11.48
N LYS A 148 -0.80 7.25 11.79
CA LYS A 148 -1.21 6.54 13.00
C LYS A 148 -1.55 5.11 12.63
N THR A 149 -0.84 4.17 13.23
CA THR A 149 -1.07 2.73 13.05
C THR A 149 -1.81 2.18 14.25
N ARG A 150 -2.84 1.41 13.99
CA ARG A 150 -3.65 0.77 15.03
C ARG A 150 -3.84 -0.70 14.70
N LYS A 151 -3.74 -1.54 15.74
CA LYS A 151 -4.07 -2.96 15.68
C LYS A 151 -5.48 -3.15 16.21
N LEU A 152 -6.36 -3.72 15.39
CA LEU A 152 -7.73 -3.99 15.75
C LEU A 152 -7.88 -5.49 16.00
N PHE A 153 -8.10 -5.85 17.27
CA PHE A 153 -8.36 -7.23 17.64
C PHE A 153 -9.87 -7.43 17.73
N TYR A 154 -10.34 -8.61 17.33
CA TYR A 154 -11.74 -8.96 17.53
C TYR A 154 -12.10 -8.92 19.02
N LYS A 155 -13.27 -8.37 19.31
CA LYS A 155 -13.87 -8.39 20.65
C LYS A 155 -15.29 -8.94 20.54
N GLU A 156 -15.73 -9.62 21.58
CA GLU A 156 -17.07 -10.22 21.62
C GLU A 156 -18.18 -9.17 21.39
N GLU A 157 -17.99 -7.95 21.89
CA GLU A 157 -18.96 -6.86 21.71
C GLU A 157 -19.13 -6.45 20.23
N TYR A 158 -18.22 -6.85 19.34
CA TYR A 158 -18.33 -6.55 17.92
C TYR A 158 -19.32 -7.43 17.18
N GLY A 159 -19.73 -8.57 17.79
CA GLY A 159 -20.66 -9.50 17.15
C GLY A 159 -20.18 -9.95 15.77
N ASP A 160 -20.98 -9.66 14.74
CA ASP A 160 -20.69 -10.04 13.35
C ASP A 160 -19.69 -9.11 12.66
N GLY A 161 -19.20 -8.10 13.33
CA GLY A 161 -18.21 -7.19 12.79
C GLY A 161 -18.44 -5.74 13.17
N ILE A 162 -17.56 -4.89 12.65
CA ILE A 162 -17.59 -3.45 12.91
C ILE A 162 -17.53 -2.65 11.62
N THR A 163 -17.95 -1.40 11.69
CA THR A 163 -17.77 -0.41 10.63
C THR A 163 -16.92 0.73 11.17
N LEU A 164 -15.86 1.05 10.47
CA LEU A 164 -14.95 2.17 10.75
C LEU A 164 -15.37 3.38 9.93
N ASN A 165 -15.44 4.54 10.56
CA ASN A 165 -15.59 5.83 9.90
C ASN A 165 -14.44 6.73 10.33
N TYR A 166 -13.66 7.23 9.37
CA TYR A 166 -12.58 8.20 9.59
C TYR A 166 -12.75 9.37 8.64
N ALA A 167 -12.59 10.58 9.13
CA ALA A 167 -12.77 11.78 8.30
C ALA A 167 -11.89 12.93 8.77
N TRP A 168 -11.41 13.72 7.81
CA TRP A 168 -10.73 14.99 8.03
C TRP A 168 -10.92 15.90 6.83
N VAL A 169 -10.65 17.19 7.04
CA VAL A 169 -10.80 18.20 6.00
C VAL A 169 -9.46 18.88 5.75
N LYS A 170 -9.11 19.07 4.48
CA LYS A 170 -7.95 19.84 4.05
C LYS A 170 -8.36 20.78 2.92
N ASP A 171 -8.14 22.09 3.10
CA ASP A 171 -8.42 23.13 2.11
C ASP A 171 -9.84 23.03 1.53
N GLY A 172 -10.83 22.80 2.42
CA GLY A 172 -12.22 22.66 2.04
C GLY A 172 -12.61 21.32 1.42
N VAL A 173 -11.68 20.37 1.30
CA VAL A 173 -11.94 19.03 0.77
C VAL A 173 -12.08 18.05 1.92
N LEU A 174 -13.16 17.27 1.91
CA LEU A 174 -13.40 16.19 2.87
C LEU A 174 -12.74 14.91 2.39
N TYR A 175 -11.89 14.37 3.24
CA TYR A 175 -11.35 13.01 3.08
C TYR A 175 -12.04 12.10 4.07
N SER A 176 -12.70 11.06 3.60
CA SER A 176 -13.46 10.16 4.46
C SER A 176 -13.34 8.71 4.00
N HIS A 177 -13.36 7.82 4.98
CA HIS A 177 -13.30 6.38 4.76
C HIS A 177 -14.35 5.70 5.63
N MET A 178 -15.15 4.85 5.02
CA MET A 178 -16.08 3.96 5.69
C MET A 178 -15.75 2.54 5.26
N GLN A 179 -15.27 1.72 6.19
CA GLN A 179 -14.86 0.35 5.93
C GLN A 179 -15.45 -0.59 6.95
N SER A 180 -15.89 -1.75 6.49
CA SER A 180 -16.43 -2.80 7.35
C SER A 180 -15.41 -3.92 7.52
N ILE A 181 -15.35 -4.46 8.73
CA ILE A 181 -14.54 -5.63 9.08
C ILE A 181 -15.48 -6.67 9.67
N ALA A 182 -15.65 -7.78 8.98
CA ALA A 182 -16.53 -8.87 9.40
C ALA A 182 -15.91 -9.78 10.46
#